data_386c82f75b54e6457c27b7b470f3e68c
#
_entry.id   386c82f75b54e6457c27b7b470f3e68c
#
_cell.length_a   1.000
_cell.length_b   1.000
_cell.length_c   1.000
_cell.angle_alpha   90.00
_cell.angle_beta   90.00
_cell.angle_gamma   90.00
#
_symmetry.space_group_name_H-M   'P 1'
#
loop_
_entity.id
_entity.type
_entity.pdbx_description
1 polymer ?
#
loop_
_entity_poly.entity_id
_entity_poly.type
_entity_poly.pdbx_seq_one_letter_code
_entity_poly.pdbx_strand_id
1 'polypeptide(L)'
;RFARRVTTRERKLIFIGPSWRVIRELGDKINTKRLARSLGVPTVPGSDRPIYDEMEAEKIARSLYDFQLQQGITRPLVLVKASAGGGGMGIEEVYDIDQFRSVYRRIRNYALRQFKDEGVLIEQRICGFNHLEVQIVSDRSGKNPVHFGTRNCSIQSTGLQKRIEVAPGFDSSSIEYDFDADKLL
;
A
#
# COMPACT_ATOMS: atom_id res chain seq x y z
N ARG A 1 -18.20 -7.95 4.19
CA ARG A 1 -19.60 -8.40 4.44
C ARG A 1 -19.66 -9.88 4.78
N PHE A 2 -18.97 -10.78 4.07
CA PHE A 2 -19.03 -12.24 4.28
C PHE A 2 -18.62 -12.62 5.71
N ALA A 3 -17.41 -12.26 6.17
CA ALA A 3 -16.91 -12.56 7.51
C ALA A 3 -17.89 -12.14 8.61
N ARG A 4 -18.50 -10.94 8.50
CA ARG A 4 -19.52 -10.48 9.44
C ARG A 4 -20.76 -11.39 9.46
N ARG A 5 -21.26 -11.80 8.30
CA ARG A 5 -22.47 -12.65 8.21
C ARG A 5 -22.23 -14.05 8.74
N VAL A 6 -21.03 -14.59 8.54
CA VAL A 6 -20.65 -15.93 9.01
C VAL A 6 -20.51 -15.96 10.55
N THR A 7 -19.97 -14.88 11.13
CA THR A 7 -19.71 -14.80 12.59
C THR A 7 -20.89 -14.27 13.40
N THR A 8 -21.95 -13.75 12.76
CA THR A 8 -23.15 -13.31 13.48
C THR A 8 -24.05 -14.50 13.89
N ARG A 9 -24.70 -14.34 15.01
CA ARG A 9 -25.30 -15.27 15.96
C ARG A 9 -26.07 -16.51 15.44
N GLU A 10 -26.54 -16.51 14.20
CA GLU A 10 -27.48 -17.56 13.76
C GLU A 10 -26.82 -18.85 13.27
N ARG A 11 -25.53 -18.84 12.89
CA ARG A 11 -24.90 -19.96 12.20
C ARG A 11 -23.79 -20.70 12.94
N LYS A 12 -23.34 -20.22 14.11
CA LYS A 12 -22.26 -20.85 14.93
C LYS A 12 -21.00 -21.26 14.10
N LEU A 13 -20.76 -20.60 12.96
CA LEU A 13 -19.62 -20.90 12.12
C LEU A 13 -18.39 -20.11 12.60
N ILE A 14 -17.24 -20.72 12.44
CA ILE A 14 -15.94 -20.08 12.71
C ILE A 14 -15.41 -19.56 11.39
N PHE A 15 -15.17 -18.25 11.33
CA PHE A 15 -14.45 -17.63 10.22
C PHE A 15 -12.95 -17.70 10.52
N ILE A 16 -12.21 -18.45 9.69
CA ILE A 16 -10.75 -18.53 9.77
C ILE A 16 -10.17 -17.29 9.11
N GLY A 17 -9.65 -16.39 9.92
CA GLY A 17 -9.06 -15.11 9.47
C GLY A 17 -9.27 -14.00 10.49
N PRO A 18 -8.81 -12.78 10.18
CA PRO A 18 -9.01 -11.63 11.05
C PRO A 18 -10.49 -11.34 11.29
N SER A 19 -10.82 -10.69 12.41
CA SER A 19 -12.19 -10.29 12.66
C SER A 19 -12.71 -9.37 11.54
N TRP A 20 -14.01 -9.41 11.27
CA TRP A 20 -14.61 -8.55 10.23
C TRP A 20 -14.38 -7.06 10.48
N ARG A 21 -14.13 -6.66 11.73
CA ARG A 21 -13.76 -5.28 12.10
C ARG A 21 -12.37 -4.95 11.61
N VAL A 22 -11.40 -5.82 11.88
CA VAL A 22 -10.02 -5.69 11.40
C VAL A 22 -9.97 -5.68 9.87
N ILE A 23 -10.69 -6.61 9.21
CA ILE A 23 -10.77 -6.64 7.74
C ILE A 23 -11.33 -5.32 7.19
N ARG A 24 -12.32 -4.72 7.86
CA ARG A 24 -12.88 -3.44 7.43
C ARG A 24 -11.89 -2.29 7.60
N GLU A 25 -11.23 -2.21 8.76
CA GLU A 25 -10.30 -1.12 9.09
C GLU A 25 -9.03 -1.19 8.22
N LEU A 26 -8.43 -2.39 8.10
CA LEU A 26 -7.18 -2.58 7.36
C LEU A 26 -7.40 -2.87 5.86
N GLY A 27 -8.63 -3.12 5.43
CA GLY A 27 -8.97 -3.23 4.01
C GLY A 27 -9.06 -1.88 3.30
N ASP A 28 -9.14 -0.78 4.05
CA ASP A 28 -9.09 0.58 3.54
C ASP A 28 -7.65 1.10 3.62
N LYS A 29 -7.07 1.42 2.46
CA LYS A 29 -5.67 1.89 2.35
C LYS A 29 -5.39 3.15 3.16
N ILE A 30 -6.37 4.04 3.22
CA ILE A 30 -6.23 5.33 3.92
C ILE A 30 -6.25 5.12 5.43
N ASN A 31 -7.23 4.32 5.90
CA ASN A 31 -7.32 3.98 7.32
C ASN A 31 -6.08 3.23 7.79
N THR A 32 -5.59 2.28 6.98
CA THR A 32 -4.36 1.53 7.28
C THR A 32 -3.15 2.46 7.38
N LYS A 33 -2.98 3.38 6.43
CA LYS A 33 -1.89 4.35 6.42
C LYS A 33 -1.96 5.30 7.63
N ARG A 34 -3.17 5.75 7.97
CA ARG A 34 -3.40 6.61 9.15
C ARG A 34 -3.07 5.87 10.45
N LEU A 35 -3.52 4.62 10.58
CA LEU A 35 -3.22 3.78 11.73
C LEU A 35 -1.72 3.53 11.85
N ALA A 36 -1.05 3.16 10.77
CA ALA A 36 0.41 2.96 10.76
C ALA A 36 1.15 4.20 11.27
N ARG A 37 0.81 5.38 10.76
CA ARG A 37 1.40 6.65 11.22
C ARG A 37 1.13 6.94 12.68
N SER A 38 -0.08 6.67 13.19
CA SER A 38 -0.42 6.88 14.60
C SER A 38 0.38 5.97 15.54
N LEU A 39 0.91 4.87 15.03
CA LEU A 39 1.77 3.92 15.74
C LEU A 39 3.27 4.16 15.50
N GLY A 40 3.63 5.24 14.80
CA GLY A 40 5.03 5.56 14.46
C GLY A 40 5.63 4.68 13.37
N VAL A 41 4.81 3.89 12.66
CA VAL A 41 5.28 3.05 11.53
C VAL A 41 5.47 3.93 10.30
N PRO A 42 6.66 3.93 9.67
CA PRO A 42 6.91 4.68 8.44
C PRO A 42 5.93 4.28 7.33
N THR A 43 5.48 5.27 6.57
CA THR A 43 4.58 5.06 5.42
C THR A 43 5.11 5.78 4.20
N VAL A 44 4.78 5.26 3.02
CA VAL A 44 5.12 5.93 1.76
C VAL A 44 4.54 7.36 1.76
N PRO A 45 5.36 8.39 1.46
CA PRO A 45 4.88 9.75 1.33
C PRO A 45 3.76 9.89 0.29
N GLY A 46 2.77 10.73 0.57
CA GLY A 46 1.65 10.95 -0.34
C GLY A 46 0.40 11.45 0.38
N SER A 47 -0.71 11.47 -0.36
CA SER A 47 -2.00 11.94 0.15
C SER A 47 -2.53 11.08 1.31
N ASP A 48 -3.21 11.74 2.26
CA ASP A 48 -3.82 11.11 3.43
C ASP A 48 -5.32 10.85 3.29
N ARG A 49 -5.86 11.28 2.16
CA ARG A 49 -7.27 11.16 1.81
C ARG A 49 -7.43 11.09 0.30
N PRO A 50 -8.58 10.64 -0.20
CA PRO A 50 -8.89 10.79 -1.61
C PRO A 50 -8.90 12.27 -2.01
N ILE A 51 -8.29 12.58 -3.14
CA ILE A 51 -8.24 13.92 -3.70
C ILE A 51 -9.20 13.95 -4.90
N TYR A 52 -10.08 14.93 -4.90
CA TYR A 52 -11.09 15.15 -5.94
C TYR A 52 -10.80 16.40 -6.77
N ASP A 53 -10.03 17.33 -6.24
CA ASP A 53 -9.63 18.55 -6.89
C ASP A 53 -8.30 18.37 -7.63
N GLU A 54 -8.27 18.75 -8.91
CA GLU A 54 -7.10 18.61 -9.77
C GLU A 54 -5.95 19.51 -9.35
N MET A 55 -6.24 20.73 -8.89
CA MET A 55 -5.20 21.69 -8.49
C MET A 55 -4.54 21.25 -7.17
N GLU A 56 -5.34 20.75 -6.23
CA GLU A 56 -4.82 20.16 -5.00
C GLU A 56 -3.96 18.94 -5.31
N ALA A 57 -4.44 18.06 -6.20
CA ALA A 57 -3.72 16.87 -6.63
C ALA A 57 -2.36 17.22 -7.23
N GLU A 58 -2.30 18.21 -8.13
CA GLU A 58 -1.06 18.67 -8.75
C GLU A 58 -0.10 19.27 -7.72
N LYS A 59 -0.59 20.05 -6.77
CA LYS A 59 0.24 20.61 -5.70
C LYS A 59 0.92 19.52 -4.87
N ILE A 60 0.17 18.46 -4.52
CA ILE A 60 0.72 17.31 -3.81
C ILE A 60 1.77 16.60 -4.67
N ALA A 61 1.48 16.36 -5.94
CA ALA A 61 2.39 15.68 -6.85
C ALA A 61 3.71 16.44 -7.03
N ARG A 62 3.65 17.74 -7.26
CA ARG A 62 4.84 18.60 -7.36
C ARG A 62 5.65 18.61 -6.07
N SER A 63 5.00 18.72 -4.92
CA SER A 63 5.68 18.64 -3.62
C SER A 63 6.42 17.30 -3.42
N LEU A 64 5.82 16.18 -3.81
CA LEU A 64 6.46 14.87 -3.75
C LEU A 64 7.62 14.74 -4.75
N TYR A 65 7.47 15.33 -5.93
CA TYR A 65 8.50 15.35 -6.95
C TYR A 65 9.73 16.15 -6.49
N ASP A 66 9.51 17.36 -5.99
CA ASP A 66 10.56 18.24 -5.47
C ASP A 66 11.26 17.63 -4.25
N PHE A 67 10.49 16.99 -3.35
CA PHE A 67 11.06 16.27 -2.22
C PHE A 67 12.04 15.18 -2.66
N GLN A 68 11.69 14.41 -3.68
CA GLN A 68 12.55 13.35 -4.21
C GLN A 68 13.84 13.94 -4.82
N LEU A 69 13.76 15.06 -5.53
CA LEU A 69 14.93 15.78 -6.06
C LEU A 69 15.86 16.23 -4.92
N GLN A 70 15.30 16.78 -3.85
CA GLN A 70 16.06 17.19 -2.65
C GLN A 70 16.76 16.00 -1.96
N GLN A 71 16.20 14.80 -2.06
CA GLN A 71 16.84 13.56 -1.59
C GLN A 71 17.88 12.98 -2.56
N GLY A 72 18.19 13.68 -3.64
CA GLY A 72 19.17 13.23 -4.63
C GLY A 72 18.65 12.19 -5.62
N ILE A 73 17.33 11.97 -5.67
CA ILE A 73 16.72 11.04 -6.63
C ILE A 73 16.72 11.73 -8.01
N THR A 74 17.50 11.22 -8.94
CA THR A 74 17.68 11.81 -10.27
C THR A 74 16.48 11.62 -11.20
N ARG A 75 15.62 10.66 -10.91
CA ARG A 75 14.38 10.38 -11.67
C ARG A 75 13.20 10.24 -10.72
N PRO A 76 12.69 11.36 -10.21
CA PRO A 76 11.53 11.33 -9.33
C PRO A 76 10.31 10.73 -10.03
N LEU A 77 9.54 9.96 -9.30
CA LEU A 77 8.32 9.31 -9.81
C LEU A 77 7.17 9.49 -8.83
N VAL A 78 6.01 9.80 -9.38
CA VAL A 78 4.76 9.89 -8.62
C VAL A 78 3.78 8.85 -9.13
N LEU A 79 3.07 8.18 -8.22
CA LEU A 79 1.98 7.27 -8.52
C LEU A 79 0.65 7.98 -8.36
N VAL A 80 -0.22 7.80 -9.33
CA VAL A 80 -1.62 8.22 -9.28
C VAL A 80 -2.49 6.97 -9.23
N LYS A 81 -3.31 6.82 -8.19
CA LYS A 81 -4.07 5.60 -7.91
C LYS A 81 -5.54 5.91 -7.67
N ALA A 82 -6.44 5.11 -8.23
CA ALA A 82 -7.84 5.15 -7.80
C ALA A 82 -7.98 4.79 -6.32
N SER A 83 -8.66 5.61 -5.53
CA SER A 83 -8.80 5.42 -4.08
C SER A 83 -9.52 4.10 -3.73
N ALA A 84 -10.55 3.75 -4.48
CA ALA A 84 -11.33 2.53 -4.31
C ALA A 84 -10.73 1.33 -5.05
N GLY A 85 -9.62 1.51 -5.78
CA GLY A 85 -8.96 0.46 -6.56
C GLY A 85 -8.17 -0.53 -5.71
N GLY A 86 -7.99 -1.74 -6.24
CA GLY A 86 -7.19 -2.80 -5.64
C GLY A 86 -6.56 -3.70 -6.71
N GLY A 87 -5.59 -4.54 -6.31
CA GLY A 87 -4.99 -5.52 -7.22
C GLY A 87 -4.22 -4.95 -8.41
N GLY A 88 -3.67 -3.74 -8.30
CA GLY A 88 -2.92 -3.11 -9.40
C GLY A 88 -3.77 -2.40 -10.45
N MET A 89 -5.10 -2.39 -10.31
CA MET A 89 -5.99 -1.71 -11.24
C MET A 89 -6.15 -0.23 -10.88
N GLY A 90 -6.18 0.63 -11.91
CA GLY A 90 -6.33 2.08 -11.72
C GLY A 90 -5.10 2.72 -11.06
N ILE A 91 -3.90 2.31 -11.49
CA ILE A 91 -2.62 2.87 -11.05
C ILE A 91 -1.85 3.30 -12.30
N GLU A 92 -1.26 4.48 -12.26
CA GLU A 92 -0.42 5.00 -13.33
C GLU A 92 0.77 5.77 -12.76
N GLU A 93 1.93 5.62 -13.40
CA GLU A 93 3.17 6.32 -13.03
C GLU A 93 3.30 7.62 -13.81
N VAL A 94 3.74 8.67 -13.12
CA VAL A 94 4.03 9.98 -13.70
C VAL A 94 5.54 10.16 -13.72
N TYR A 95 6.13 10.05 -14.92
CA TYR A 95 7.55 10.22 -15.16
C TYR A 95 7.93 11.68 -15.40
N ASP A 96 7.02 12.45 -15.98
CA ASP A 96 7.15 13.86 -16.25
C ASP A 96 6.04 14.60 -15.51
N ILE A 97 6.43 15.45 -14.56
CA ILE A 97 5.48 16.16 -13.68
C ILE A 97 4.53 17.07 -14.47
N ASP A 98 4.94 17.56 -15.64
CA ASP A 98 4.10 18.41 -16.48
C ASP A 98 2.96 17.62 -17.16
N GLN A 99 3.08 16.30 -17.24
CA GLN A 99 2.03 15.41 -17.72
C GLN A 99 1.05 14.98 -16.60
N PHE A 100 1.28 15.38 -15.36
CA PHE A 100 0.49 14.95 -14.21
C PHE A 100 -1.01 15.13 -14.41
N ARG A 101 -1.46 16.29 -14.89
CA ARG A 101 -2.89 16.57 -15.07
C ARG A 101 -3.56 15.58 -16.01
N SER A 102 -2.89 15.19 -17.08
CA SER A 102 -3.43 14.23 -18.05
C SER A 102 -3.59 12.84 -17.42
N VAL A 103 -2.60 12.40 -16.62
CA VAL A 103 -2.64 11.14 -15.89
C VAL A 103 -3.74 11.18 -14.83
N TYR A 104 -3.82 12.24 -14.05
CA TYR A 104 -4.85 12.44 -13.03
C TYR A 104 -6.27 12.29 -13.62
N ARG A 105 -6.55 12.98 -14.74
CA ARG A 105 -7.86 12.90 -15.40
C ARG A 105 -8.18 11.49 -15.90
N ARG A 106 -7.20 10.76 -16.44
CA ARG A 106 -7.40 9.37 -16.88
C ARG A 106 -7.77 8.47 -15.70
N ILE A 107 -7.01 8.53 -14.60
CA ILE A 107 -7.26 7.71 -13.41
C ILE A 107 -8.56 8.09 -12.73
N ARG A 108 -8.88 9.38 -12.60
CA ARG A 108 -10.16 9.87 -12.07
C ARG A 108 -11.35 9.33 -12.88
N ASN A 109 -11.27 9.42 -14.20
CA ASN A 109 -12.33 8.93 -15.10
C ASN A 109 -12.44 7.39 -15.03
N TYR A 110 -11.31 6.68 -14.90
CA TYR A 110 -11.30 5.24 -14.69
C TYR A 110 -11.98 4.88 -13.35
N ALA A 111 -11.60 5.56 -12.26
CA ALA A 111 -12.15 5.34 -10.94
C ALA A 111 -13.69 5.55 -10.92
N LEU A 112 -14.15 6.64 -11.50
CA LEU A 112 -15.59 6.93 -11.61
C LEU A 112 -16.35 5.83 -12.36
N ARG A 113 -15.80 5.35 -13.48
CA ARG A 113 -16.44 4.31 -14.28
C ARG A 113 -16.47 2.96 -13.57
N GLN A 114 -15.35 2.54 -12.98
CA GLN A 114 -15.20 1.20 -12.40
C GLN A 114 -15.75 1.10 -10.97
N PHE A 115 -15.56 2.14 -10.17
CA PHE A 115 -15.84 2.09 -8.73
C PHE A 115 -16.96 3.02 -8.29
N LYS A 116 -17.47 3.89 -9.19
CA LYS A 116 -18.47 4.93 -8.88
C LYS A 116 -17.96 5.94 -7.85
N ASP A 117 -16.64 6.09 -7.75
CA ASP A 117 -15.94 7.03 -6.91
C ASP A 117 -14.75 7.59 -7.70
N GLU A 118 -14.67 8.90 -7.84
CA GLU A 118 -13.64 9.60 -8.61
C GLU A 118 -12.40 9.99 -7.77
N GLY A 119 -12.38 9.60 -6.50
CA GLY A 119 -11.28 9.88 -5.60
C GLY A 119 -9.96 9.25 -6.05
N VAL A 120 -8.90 10.04 -5.98
CA VAL A 120 -7.55 9.65 -6.41
C VAL A 120 -6.57 9.80 -5.25
N LEU A 121 -5.66 8.86 -5.10
CA LEU A 121 -4.52 8.93 -4.19
C LEU A 121 -3.26 9.25 -4.99
N ILE A 122 -2.39 10.06 -4.41
CA ILE A 122 -1.12 10.47 -4.99
C ILE A 122 -0.02 10.06 -4.01
N GLU A 123 0.95 9.29 -4.49
CA GLU A 123 2.02 8.74 -3.65
C GLU A 123 3.37 8.83 -4.36
N GLN A 124 4.44 8.92 -3.58
CA GLN A 124 5.79 8.73 -4.10
C GLN A 124 5.93 7.31 -4.66
N ARG A 125 6.56 7.17 -5.82
CA ARG A 125 7.00 5.87 -6.31
C ARG A 125 8.38 5.56 -5.75
N ILE A 126 8.48 4.53 -4.95
CA ILE A 126 9.76 4.00 -4.47
C ILE A 126 10.28 3.04 -5.53
N CYS A 127 11.54 3.21 -5.93
CA CYS A 127 12.22 2.36 -6.92
C CYS A 127 13.47 1.74 -6.30
N GLY A 128 13.94 0.62 -6.88
CA GLY A 128 15.17 -0.04 -6.43
C GLY A 128 15.08 -0.60 -5.00
N PHE A 129 13.93 -1.12 -4.61
CA PHE A 129 13.69 -1.66 -3.27
C PHE A 129 13.48 -3.17 -3.30
N ASN A 130 13.73 -3.80 -2.15
CA ASN A 130 13.26 -5.15 -1.87
C ASN A 130 11.89 -5.07 -1.18
N HIS A 131 10.93 -5.86 -1.66
CA HIS A 131 9.64 -5.98 -1.02
C HIS A 131 9.69 -7.11 0.01
N LEU A 132 9.89 -6.74 1.24
CA LEU A 132 9.93 -7.67 2.37
C LEU A 132 8.61 -7.59 3.14
N GLU A 133 8.17 -8.70 3.67
CA GLU A 133 7.02 -8.77 4.56
C GLU A 133 7.25 -9.80 5.67
N VAL A 134 6.50 -9.65 6.75
CA VAL A 134 6.49 -10.60 7.87
C VAL A 134 5.12 -11.24 7.95
N GLN A 135 5.09 -12.59 7.93
CA GLN A 135 3.84 -13.33 8.14
C GLN A 135 3.51 -13.39 9.62
N ILE A 136 2.37 -12.84 9.98
CA ILE A 136 1.88 -12.84 11.36
C ILE A 136 0.62 -13.70 11.44
N VAL A 137 0.53 -14.51 12.49
CA VAL A 137 -0.66 -15.26 12.85
C VAL A 137 -0.97 -14.97 14.33
N SER A 138 -2.23 -14.86 14.65
CA SER A 138 -2.70 -14.64 16.00
C SER A 138 -3.84 -15.58 16.32
N ASP A 139 -3.99 -15.92 17.59
CA ASP A 139 -5.17 -16.59 18.08
C ASP A 139 -6.43 -15.70 17.96
N ARG A 140 -7.59 -16.25 18.26
CA ARG A 140 -8.86 -15.52 18.17
C ARG A 140 -8.93 -14.31 19.11
N SER A 141 -8.17 -14.31 20.19
CA SER A 141 -8.13 -13.20 21.15
C SER A 141 -7.33 -12.01 20.65
N GLY A 142 -6.41 -12.23 19.70
CA GLY A 142 -5.45 -11.24 19.21
C GLY A 142 -4.35 -10.90 20.21
N LYS A 143 -4.26 -11.61 21.33
CA LYS A 143 -3.31 -11.30 22.40
C LYS A 143 -1.94 -11.94 22.24
N ASN A 144 -1.85 -13.00 21.44
CA ASN A 144 -0.63 -13.78 21.28
C ASN A 144 -0.27 -13.85 19.79
N PRO A 145 0.16 -12.73 19.18
CA PRO A 145 0.64 -12.78 17.81
C PRO A 145 1.99 -13.51 17.75
N VAL A 146 2.15 -14.37 16.75
CA VAL A 146 3.42 -15.01 16.43
C VAL A 146 3.77 -14.67 14.99
N HIS A 147 5.06 -14.59 14.70
CA HIS A 147 5.55 -14.38 13.34
C HIS A 147 6.27 -15.64 12.82
N PHE A 148 6.26 -15.80 11.51
CA PHE A 148 6.92 -16.91 10.79
C PHE A 148 8.14 -16.45 9.99
N GLY A 149 8.79 -15.39 10.48
CA GLY A 149 9.93 -14.80 9.79
C GLY A 149 9.52 -13.94 8.59
N THR A 150 10.54 -13.58 7.82
CA THR A 150 10.40 -12.69 6.66
C THR A 150 10.16 -13.46 5.36
N ARG A 151 9.46 -12.81 4.42
CA ARG A 151 9.34 -13.26 3.03
C ARG A 151 9.81 -12.16 2.09
N ASN A 152 10.52 -12.52 1.04
CA ASN A 152 10.88 -11.64 -0.05
C ASN A 152 9.90 -11.81 -1.20
N CYS A 153 9.17 -10.76 -1.51
CA CYS A 153 8.13 -10.70 -2.53
C CYS A 153 8.52 -9.74 -3.67
N SER A 154 9.81 -9.53 -3.90
CA SER A 154 10.30 -8.54 -4.87
C SER A 154 10.05 -8.94 -6.33
N ILE A 155 9.89 -10.23 -6.62
CA ILE A 155 9.59 -10.71 -7.98
C ILE A 155 8.10 -10.52 -8.26
N GLN A 156 7.80 -9.47 -9.03
CA GLN A 156 6.45 -9.04 -9.33
C GLN A 156 6.26 -8.88 -10.84
N SER A 157 5.01 -8.99 -11.31
CA SER A 157 4.66 -8.63 -12.70
C SER A 157 4.61 -7.12 -12.89
N THR A 158 4.48 -6.67 -14.13
CA THR A 158 4.29 -5.26 -14.49
C THR A 158 3.10 -4.59 -13.78
N GLY A 159 2.09 -5.37 -13.37
CA GLY A 159 0.95 -4.90 -12.56
C GLY A 159 1.18 -4.95 -11.05
N LEU A 160 2.42 -5.03 -10.58
CA LEU A 160 2.77 -5.13 -9.15
C LEU A 160 2.15 -6.34 -8.42
N GLN A 161 1.80 -7.38 -9.18
CA GLN A 161 1.31 -8.63 -8.60
C GLN A 161 2.51 -9.51 -8.24
N LYS A 162 2.55 -9.98 -7.01
CA LYS A 162 3.56 -10.93 -6.55
C LYS A 162 3.52 -12.20 -7.40
N ARG A 163 4.68 -12.67 -7.84
CA ARG A 163 4.85 -13.88 -8.66
C ARG A 163 5.57 -14.99 -7.92
N ILE A 164 6.58 -14.60 -7.14
CA ILE A 164 7.39 -15.53 -6.35
C ILE A 164 7.56 -14.92 -4.96
N GLU A 165 7.38 -15.74 -3.96
CA GLU A 165 7.67 -15.42 -2.56
C GLU A 165 8.72 -16.39 -2.05
N VAL A 166 9.80 -15.88 -1.49
CA VAL A 166 10.91 -16.66 -0.93
C VAL A 166 10.95 -16.48 0.58
N ALA A 167 11.03 -17.59 1.30
CA ALA A 167 11.22 -17.59 2.75
C ALA A 167 12.43 -18.48 3.11
N PRO A 168 13.33 -18.04 4.00
CA PRO A 168 13.38 -16.71 4.61
C PRO A 168 13.57 -15.61 3.56
N GLY A 169 13.03 -14.41 3.83
CA GLY A 169 13.01 -13.31 2.88
C GLY A 169 14.39 -12.75 2.53
N PHE A 170 15.34 -12.93 3.41
CA PHE A 170 16.75 -12.62 3.21
C PHE A 170 17.61 -13.43 4.18
N ASP A 171 18.85 -13.63 3.78
CA ASP A 171 19.94 -14.06 4.67
C ASP A 171 20.74 -12.82 5.06
N SER A 172 20.98 -12.61 6.33
CA SER A 172 21.77 -11.48 6.85
C SER A 172 23.18 -11.40 6.23
N SER A 173 23.72 -12.53 5.75
CA SER A 173 25.00 -12.59 5.06
C SER A 173 24.95 -12.12 3.59
N SER A 174 23.77 -11.99 3.01
CA SER A 174 23.57 -11.67 1.58
C SER A 174 23.16 -10.22 1.30
N ILE A 175 23.02 -9.39 2.33
CA ILE A 175 22.61 -7.99 2.19
C ILE A 175 23.82 -7.07 2.34
N GLU A 176 24.19 -6.39 1.26
CA GLU A 176 25.20 -5.33 1.24
C GLU A 176 24.77 -4.04 1.99
N TYR A 177 23.60 -4.02 2.61
CA TYR A 177 23.07 -2.85 3.30
C TYR A 177 23.09 -3.08 4.80
N ASP A 178 23.44 -2.04 5.55
CA ASP A 178 23.36 -1.99 7.02
C ASP A 178 21.88 -2.05 7.45
N PHE A 179 21.33 -3.26 7.42
CA PHE A 179 19.95 -3.55 7.70
C PHE A 179 19.83 -4.51 8.88
N ASP A 180 19.27 -4.02 9.96
CA ASP A 180 19.03 -4.81 11.16
C ASP A 180 17.72 -5.60 11.00
N ALA A 181 17.87 -6.89 10.66
CA ALA A 181 16.75 -7.81 10.47
C ALA A 181 15.90 -7.97 11.73
N ASP A 182 16.50 -7.89 12.91
CA ASP A 182 15.82 -8.07 14.18
C ASP A 182 14.89 -6.90 14.52
N LYS A 183 15.09 -5.74 13.91
CA LYS A 183 14.16 -4.61 14.03
C LYS A 183 12.87 -4.75 13.20
N LEU A 184 12.80 -5.73 12.30
CA LEU A 184 11.59 -6.04 11.55
C LEU A 184 10.69 -7.07 12.22
N LEU A 185 11.23 -7.86 13.11
CA LEU A 185 10.56 -8.93 13.83
C LEU A 185 10.10 -8.47 15.20
#